data_4be6c8c91dbb6c3bf88e95aaf752d8e5
#
_entry.id   4be6c8c91dbb6c3bf88e95aaf752d8e5
#
_cell.length_a   1.000
_cell.length_b   1.000
_cell.length_c   1.000
_cell.angle_alpha   90.00
_cell.angle_beta   90.00
_cell.angle_gamma   90.00
#
_symmetry.space_group_name_H-M   'P 1'
#
loop_
_entity.id
_entity.type
_entity.pdbx_description
1 polymer ?
#
loop_
_entity_poly.entity_id
_entity_poly.type
_entity_poly.pdbx_seq_one_letter_code
_entity_poly.pdbx_strand_id
1 'polypeptide(L)'
;MTHITLLSANDFQVSDWSGGKTKQLYLSPPTGHYGKREFDYRLSTATVELAESQFSDLSGFHRILMSLDQTLHLHNASRQKETVLAPFTPYFFEGSDSITSRGTCTDFNLIYSDHYQGQMLAISDREELSQDEAIQFIYALSDLMVTGTGLPSLNLETGQLLIVEKEAQETELQIMFSSNQPKCAPLAIWAGLTHIPTK
;
A
#
# COMPACT_ATOMS: atom_id res chain seq x y z
N MET A 1 9.11 -21.78 2.68
CA MET A 1 8.03 -22.06 1.67
C MET A 1 7.19 -20.79 1.56
N THR A 2 7.09 -20.22 0.37
CA THR A 2 6.30 -18.99 0.13
C THR A 2 4.84 -19.22 0.50
N HIS A 3 4.29 -18.38 1.36
CA HIS A 3 2.88 -18.39 1.72
C HIS A 3 2.13 -17.37 0.85
N ILE A 4 1.00 -17.77 0.28
CA ILE A 4 0.20 -16.95 -0.63
C ILE A 4 -1.21 -16.82 -0.08
N THR A 5 -1.69 -15.58 0.07
CA THR A 5 -3.05 -15.27 0.49
C THR A 5 -3.70 -14.35 -0.52
N LEU A 6 -4.90 -14.70 -0.98
CA LEU A 6 -5.71 -13.84 -1.86
C LEU A 6 -6.92 -13.33 -1.07
N LEU A 7 -7.07 -12.02 -0.99
CA LEU A 7 -8.16 -11.34 -0.32
C LEU A 7 -9.03 -10.58 -1.34
N SER A 8 -10.33 -10.52 -1.06
CA SER A 8 -11.34 -9.89 -1.90
C SER A 8 -12.19 -8.88 -1.10
N ALA A 9 -13.17 -8.29 -1.75
CA ALA A 9 -14.02 -7.27 -1.13
C ALA A 9 -14.71 -7.73 0.18
N ASN A 10 -14.99 -9.03 0.32
CA ASN A 10 -15.64 -9.59 1.52
C ASN A 10 -14.71 -9.68 2.72
N ASP A 11 -13.40 -9.65 2.49
CA ASP A 11 -12.37 -9.76 3.53
C ASP A 11 -11.97 -8.39 4.10
N PHE A 12 -12.38 -7.30 3.43
CA PHE A 12 -11.99 -5.94 3.78
C PHE A 12 -12.97 -5.29 4.75
N GLN A 13 -12.42 -4.51 5.68
CA GLN A 13 -13.22 -3.72 6.61
C GLN A 13 -13.40 -2.30 6.08
N VAL A 14 -14.65 -1.87 5.91
CA VAL A 14 -14.99 -0.52 5.47
C VAL A 14 -15.47 0.30 6.66
N SER A 15 -14.95 1.51 6.79
CA SER A 15 -15.36 2.49 7.80
C SER A 15 -15.59 3.85 7.17
N ASP A 16 -16.64 4.52 7.60
CA ASP A 16 -16.93 5.90 7.24
C ASP A 16 -16.24 6.85 8.21
N TRP A 17 -15.81 8.00 7.71
CA TRP A 17 -15.30 9.11 8.50
C TRP A 17 -15.80 10.43 7.90
N SER A 18 -15.59 11.55 8.58
CA SER A 18 -16.15 12.85 8.17
C SER A 18 -15.71 13.33 6.77
N GLY A 19 -14.66 12.77 6.21
CA GLY A 19 -14.09 13.17 4.92
C GLY A 19 -14.15 12.09 3.82
N GLY A 20 -14.88 11.00 4.04
CA GLY A 20 -15.01 9.93 3.04
C GLY A 20 -15.08 8.52 3.64
N LYS A 21 -14.53 7.56 2.94
CA LYS A 21 -14.54 6.15 3.35
C LYS A 21 -13.14 5.58 3.31
N THR A 22 -12.82 4.76 4.30
CA THR A 22 -11.58 3.97 4.30
C THR A 22 -11.91 2.50 4.22
N LYS A 23 -11.23 1.80 3.32
CA LYS A 23 -11.24 0.35 3.20
C LYS A 23 -9.90 -0.18 3.73
N GLN A 24 -9.92 -0.85 4.87
CA GLN A 24 -8.75 -1.56 5.40
C GLN A 24 -8.60 -2.86 4.64
N LEU A 25 -7.53 -2.98 3.88
CA LEU A 25 -7.22 -4.15 3.06
C LEU A 25 -6.52 -5.24 3.87
N TYR A 26 -5.63 -4.82 4.78
CA TYR A 26 -4.91 -5.73 5.65
C TYR A 26 -4.45 -5.04 6.94
N LEU A 27 -4.39 -5.78 8.03
CA LEU A 27 -3.83 -5.36 9.31
C LEU A 27 -3.07 -6.53 9.93
N SER A 28 -1.85 -6.30 10.38
CA SER A 28 -1.03 -7.31 11.05
C SER A 28 -0.71 -6.89 12.50
N PRO A 29 -0.86 -7.79 13.49
CA PRO A 29 -1.53 -9.08 13.36
C PRO A 29 -3.04 -8.92 13.11
N PRO A 30 -3.74 -9.95 12.59
CA PRO A 30 -5.20 -9.86 12.32
C PRO A 30 -6.05 -9.54 13.58
N THR A 31 -5.52 -9.82 14.76
CA THR A 31 -6.12 -9.47 16.06
C THR A 31 -5.83 -8.04 16.51
N GLY A 32 -5.04 -7.30 15.72
CA GLY A 32 -4.62 -5.94 16.02
C GLY A 32 -5.75 -4.92 15.97
N HIS A 33 -5.48 -3.73 16.48
CA HIS A 33 -6.45 -2.66 16.58
C HIS A 33 -5.86 -1.32 16.10
N TYR A 34 -6.30 -0.84 14.93
CA TYR A 34 -5.83 0.44 14.39
C TYR A 34 -6.06 1.62 15.35
N GLY A 35 -7.26 1.76 15.89
CA GLY A 35 -7.61 2.87 16.80
C GLY A 35 -6.83 2.88 18.13
N LYS A 36 -6.34 1.71 18.56
CA LYS A 36 -5.48 1.56 19.75
C LYS A 36 -4.00 1.58 19.43
N ARG A 37 -3.65 1.61 18.12
CA ARG A 37 -2.26 1.50 17.63
C ARG A 37 -1.58 0.17 18.01
N GLU A 38 -2.36 -0.88 18.18
CA GLU A 38 -1.92 -2.24 18.47
C GLU A 38 -1.82 -3.02 17.17
N PHE A 39 -0.85 -2.68 16.32
CA PHE A 39 -0.58 -3.36 15.04
C PHE A 39 0.87 -3.11 14.60
N ASP A 40 1.39 -3.98 13.75
CA ASP A 40 2.73 -3.87 13.17
C ASP A 40 2.71 -3.11 11.84
N TYR A 41 1.77 -3.45 10.96
CA TYR A 41 1.56 -2.77 9.69
C TYR A 41 0.11 -2.85 9.22
N ARG A 42 -0.28 -1.87 8.41
CA ARG A 42 -1.64 -1.72 7.87
C ARG A 42 -1.59 -1.24 6.43
N LEU A 43 -2.38 -1.89 5.59
CA LEU A 43 -2.62 -1.49 4.21
C LEU A 43 -4.07 -1.04 4.07
N SER A 44 -4.30 0.11 3.45
CA SER A 44 -5.65 0.64 3.24
C SER A 44 -5.74 1.51 2.00
N THR A 45 -6.94 1.63 1.47
CA THR A 45 -7.31 2.65 0.47
C THR A 45 -8.45 3.49 1.01
N ALA A 46 -8.48 4.78 0.68
CA ALA A 46 -9.54 5.67 1.11
C ALA A 46 -9.99 6.59 -0.03
N THR A 47 -11.30 6.88 -0.04
CA THR A 47 -11.82 8.03 -0.80
C THR A 47 -11.81 9.24 0.11
N VAL A 48 -11.20 10.34 -0.37
CA VAL A 48 -11.13 11.62 0.33
C VAL A 48 -11.98 12.62 -0.44
N GLU A 49 -13.10 13.03 0.16
CA GLU A 49 -14.10 13.93 -0.44
C GLU A 49 -13.97 15.38 0.05
N LEU A 50 -13.16 15.62 1.09
CA LEU A 50 -12.87 16.95 1.60
C LEU A 50 -11.81 17.67 0.75
N ALA A 51 -12.02 18.95 0.49
CA ALA A 51 -11.05 19.78 -0.20
C ALA A 51 -9.74 19.94 0.61
N GLU A 52 -9.80 19.80 1.93
CA GLU A 52 -8.65 19.80 2.83
C GLU A 52 -8.88 18.77 3.94
N SER A 53 -7.86 17.97 4.23
CA SER A 53 -7.86 16.97 5.29
C SER A 53 -6.52 16.95 6.02
N GLN A 54 -6.55 16.57 7.30
CA GLN A 54 -5.36 16.41 8.12
C GLN A 54 -5.13 14.93 8.44
N PHE A 55 -3.91 14.45 8.27
CA PHE A 55 -3.56 13.08 8.66
C PHE A 55 -3.49 12.93 10.18
N SER A 56 -3.99 11.79 10.66
CA SER A 56 -3.91 11.45 12.08
C SER A 56 -2.45 11.29 12.52
N ASP A 57 -2.14 11.76 13.72
CA ASP A 57 -0.86 11.48 14.38
C ASP A 57 -0.78 9.97 14.70
N LEU A 58 0.27 9.34 14.18
CA LEU A 58 0.63 7.94 14.36
C LEU A 58 2.11 7.82 14.76
N SER A 59 2.49 8.54 15.84
CA SER A 59 3.85 8.46 16.38
C SER A 59 4.28 7.01 16.63
N GLY A 60 5.50 6.65 16.23
CA GLY A 60 6.03 5.28 16.27
C GLY A 60 5.72 4.46 15.02
N PHE A 61 5.15 5.09 13.99
CA PHE A 61 4.93 4.46 12.69
C PHE A 61 5.51 5.31 11.56
N HIS A 62 5.91 4.62 10.48
CA HIS A 62 6.24 5.21 9.18
C HIS A 62 5.05 5.07 8.24
N ARG A 63 4.95 5.97 7.27
CA ARG A 63 3.86 5.98 6.31
C ARG A 63 4.35 6.19 4.89
N ILE A 64 3.69 5.49 3.95
CA ILE A 64 3.82 5.73 2.51
C ILE A 64 2.41 5.97 1.98
N LEU A 65 2.21 7.14 1.37
CA LEU A 65 0.96 7.56 0.73
C LEU A 65 1.14 7.59 -0.77
N MET A 66 0.12 7.16 -1.52
CA MET A 66 0.05 7.30 -2.96
C MET A 66 -1.38 7.72 -3.34
N SER A 67 -1.52 8.81 -4.10
CA SER A 67 -2.81 9.11 -4.75
C SER A 67 -2.96 8.23 -5.99
N LEU A 68 -4.16 7.70 -6.22
CA LEU A 68 -4.45 6.82 -7.35
C LEU A 68 -5.10 7.53 -8.55
N ASP A 69 -5.55 8.77 -8.39
CA ASP A 69 -6.34 9.44 -9.42
C ASP A 69 -6.08 10.96 -9.56
N GLN A 70 -5.84 11.69 -8.47
CA GLN A 70 -5.72 13.14 -8.49
C GLN A 70 -4.39 13.62 -7.91
N THR A 71 -3.96 14.79 -8.34
CA THR A 71 -2.81 15.47 -7.75
C THR A 71 -3.20 16.04 -6.39
N LEU A 72 -2.36 15.81 -5.37
CA LEU A 72 -2.51 16.36 -4.04
C LEU A 72 -1.46 17.43 -3.76
N HIS A 73 -1.85 18.45 -3.00
CA HIS A 73 -0.92 19.44 -2.44
C HIS A 73 -0.76 19.14 -0.95
N LEU A 74 0.43 18.69 -0.58
CA LEU A 74 0.75 18.30 0.79
C LEU A 74 1.57 19.39 1.46
N HIS A 75 1.15 19.80 2.65
CA HIS A 75 1.92 20.67 3.54
C HIS A 75 2.36 19.87 4.77
N ASN A 76 3.66 19.64 4.91
CA ASN A 76 4.25 19.05 6.10
C ASN A 76 4.73 20.18 7.03
N ALA A 77 3.91 20.51 8.03
CA ALA A 77 4.22 21.60 8.98
C ALA A 77 5.43 21.27 9.87
N SER A 78 5.63 19.99 10.21
CA SER A 78 6.78 19.54 11.01
C SER A 78 8.11 19.77 10.31
N ARG A 79 8.13 19.70 8.99
CA ARG A 79 9.34 19.85 8.14
C ARG A 79 9.36 21.16 7.35
N GLN A 80 8.32 21.99 7.47
CA GLN A 80 8.12 23.23 6.70
C GLN A 80 8.27 22.98 5.19
N LYS A 81 7.65 21.90 4.68
CA LYS A 81 7.80 21.45 3.29
C LYS A 81 6.44 21.37 2.59
N GLU A 82 6.38 21.98 1.40
CA GLU A 82 5.29 21.81 0.44
C GLU A 82 5.68 20.76 -0.59
N THR A 83 4.74 19.93 -0.97
CA THR A 83 4.94 18.89 -2.00
C THR A 83 3.69 18.80 -2.88
N VAL A 84 3.90 18.86 -4.19
CA VAL A 84 2.87 18.52 -5.18
C VAL A 84 3.03 17.04 -5.52
N LEU A 85 2.10 16.22 -5.08
CA LEU A 85 2.12 14.79 -5.24
C LEU A 85 1.26 14.40 -6.45
N ALA A 86 1.93 14.02 -7.54
CA ALA A 86 1.25 13.48 -8.72
C ALA A 86 0.66 12.08 -8.42
N PRO A 87 -0.41 11.67 -9.13
CA PRO A 87 -0.91 10.30 -9.03
C PRO A 87 0.19 9.26 -9.25
N PHE A 88 0.06 8.14 -8.56
CA PHE A 88 0.97 6.99 -8.62
C PHE A 88 2.42 7.27 -8.21
N THR A 89 2.64 8.37 -7.47
CA THR A 89 3.94 8.69 -6.90
C THR A 89 3.92 8.42 -5.39
N PRO A 90 4.84 7.61 -4.83
CA PRO A 90 4.88 7.36 -3.39
C PRO A 90 5.42 8.58 -2.63
N TYR A 91 4.81 8.90 -1.51
CA TYR A 91 5.23 9.94 -0.59
C TYR A 91 5.48 9.36 0.80
N PHE A 92 6.73 9.44 1.26
CA PHE A 92 7.18 8.92 2.54
C PHE A 92 7.15 10.02 3.60
N PHE A 93 6.62 9.70 4.79
CA PHE A 93 6.63 10.60 5.94
C PHE A 93 6.50 9.83 7.26
N GLU A 94 6.91 10.47 8.35
CA GLU A 94 6.76 9.91 9.69
C GLU A 94 5.29 10.03 10.15
N GLY A 95 4.81 9.03 10.87
CA GLY A 95 3.45 9.08 11.43
C GLY A 95 3.23 10.23 12.40
N SER A 96 4.29 10.76 13.01
CA SER A 96 4.29 11.96 13.85
C SER A 96 4.35 13.28 13.08
N ASP A 97 4.58 13.26 11.75
CA ASP A 97 4.58 14.49 10.94
C ASP A 97 3.16 15.08 10.85
N SER A 98 3.05 16.38 11.08
CA SER A 98 1.79 17.11 10.89
C SER A 98 1.59 17.41 9.41
N ILE A 99 0.78 16.60 8.72
CA ILE A 99 0.51 16.71 7.30
C ILE A 99 -0.92 17.17 7.04
N THR A 100 -1.06 18.24 6.28
CA THR A 100 -2.33 18.66 5.68
C THR A 100 -2.30 18.35 4.19
N SER A 101 -3.35 17.72 3.68
CA SER A 101 -3.56 17.43 2.26
C SER A 101 -4.67 18.31 1.72
N ARG A 102 -4.44 18.92 0.55
CA ARG A 102 -5.44 19.64 -0.22
C ARG A 102 -5.68 18.93 -1.54
N GLY A 103 -6.95 18.72 -1.85
CA GLY A 103 -7.45 17.98 -3.00
C GLY A 103 -8.22 16.74 -2.58
N THR A 104 -9.22 16.38 -3.39
CA THR A 104 -9.98 15.14 -3.27
C THR A 104 -9.23 14.05 -4.03
N CYS A 105 -9.27 12.81 -3.57
CA CYS A 105 -8.62 11.69 -4.25
C CYS A 105 -9.14 10.34 -3.76
N THR A 106 -8.76 9.30 -4.47
CA THR A 106 -8.60 7.95 -3.91
C THR A 106 -7.15 7.75 -3.56
N ASP A 107 -6.85 7.42 -2.31
CA ASP A 107 -5.48 7.16 -1.87
C ASP A 107 -5.22 5.69 -1.55
N PHE A 108 -3.95 5.33 -1.51
CA PHE A 108 -3.43 4.06 -1.05
C PHE A 108 -2.37 4.33 0.02
N ASN A 109 -2.46 3.65 1.15
CA ASN A 109 -1.68 3.95 2.34
C ASN A 109 -1.07 2.67 2.91
N LEU A 110 0.25 2.66 3.09
CA LEU A 110 0.98 1.68 3.87
C LEU A 110 1.49 2.36 5.15
N ILE A 111 1.13 1.81 6.30
CA ILE A 111 1.57 2.26 7.63
C ILE A 111 2.30 1.09 8.27
N TYR A 112 3.48 1.31 8.84
CA TYR A 112 4.28 0.24 9.43
C TYR A 112 5.13 0.76 10.60
N SER A 113 5.39 -0.12 11.58
CA SER A 113 6.18 0.18 12.78
C SER A 113 7.68 0.22 12.48
N ASP A 114 8.47 0.73 13.43
CA ASP A 114 9.95 0.79 13.36
C ASP A 114 10.63 -0.57 13.17
N HIS A 115 9.89 -1.68 13.29
CA HIS A 115 10.40 -3.02 13.04
C HIS A 115 10.50 -3.38 11.55
N TYR A 116 9.99 -2.53 10.68
CA TYR A 116 9.95 -2.76 9.23
C TYR A 116 10.54 -1.59 8.45
N GLN A 117 11.01 -1.91 7.26
CA GLN A 117 11.27 -0.96 6.19
C GLN A 117 10.28 -1.21 5.07
N GLY A 118 9.61 -0.16 4.60
CA GLY A 118 8.55 -0.27 3.59
C GLY A 118 8.93 0.37 2.26
N GLN A 119 8.37 -0.15 1.18
CA GLN A 119 8.41 0.41 -0.17
C GLN A 119 7.03 0.34 -0.82
N MET A 120 6.81 1.16 -1.86
CA MET A 120 5.57 1.15 -2.63
C MET A 120 5.85 1.61 -4.06
N LEU A 121 5.28 0.91 -5.04
CA LEU A 121 5.44 1.18 -6.47
C LEU A 121 4.09 1.03 -7.18
N ALA A 122 3.88 1.81 -8.23
CA ALA A 122 2.81 1.58 -9.19
C ALA A 122 3.35 0.70 -10.33
N ILE A 123 2.65 -0.36 -10.66
CA ILE A 123 3.09 -1.41 -11.60
C ILE A 123 2.38 -1.27 -12.94
N SER A 124 3.14 -1.23 -14.01
CA SER A 124 2.66 -1.16 -15.39
C SER A 124 2.52 -2.53 -16.05
N ASP A 125 1.88 -2.57 -17.23
CA ASP A 125 1.77 -3.81 -18.01
C ASP A 125 3.14 -4.30 -18.49
N ARG A 126 3.37 -5.62 -18.38
CA ARG A 126 4.63 -6.30 -18.72
C ARG A 126 5.83 -5.84 -17.89
N GLU A 127 5.59 -5.21 -16.74
CA GLU A 127 6.64 -4.90 -15.81
C GLU A 127 7.09 -6.17 -15.08
N GLU A 128 8.40 -6.32 -14.94
CA GLU A 128 9.03 -7.34 -14.13
C GLU A 128 9.58 -6.68 -12.86
N LEU A 129 9.17 -7.20 -11.73
CA LEU A 129 9.60 -6.73 -10.43
C LEU A 129 10.47 -7.79 -9.77
N SER A 130 11.71 -7.42 -9.47
CA SER A 130 12.67 -8.26 -8.76
C SER A 130 12.90 -7.62 -7.40
N GLN A 131 12.31 -8.20 -6.35
CA GLN A 131 12.30 -7.62 -5.02
C GLN A 131 12.56 -8.67 -3.94
N ASP A 132 13.26 -8.26 -2.89
CA ASP A 132 13.70 -9.14 -1.81
C ASP A 132 12.92 -8.97 -0.49
N GLU A 133 11.85 -8.16 -0.51
CA GLU A 133 11.00 -7.96 0.63
C GLU A 133 10.36 -9.26 1.11
N ALA A 134 10.39 -9.46 2.43
CA ALA A 134 9.85 -10.67 3.06
C ALA A 134 8.33 -10.76 2.90
N ILE A 135 7.65 -9.60 2.89
CA ILE A 135 6.19 -9.50 2.75
C ILE A 135 5.91 -8.57 1.58
N GLN A 136 5.15 -9.06 0.60
CA GLN A 136 4.80 -8.31 -0.59
C GLN A 136 3.28 -8.29 -0.77
N PHE A 137 2.74 -7.14 -1.08
CA PHE A 137 1.32 -6.87 -1.33
C PHE A 137 1.15 -6.43 -2.77
N ILE A 138 0.19 -7.00 -3.49
CA ILE A 138 -0.16 -6.62 -4.85
C ILE A 138 -1.66 -6.33 -4.86
N TYR A 139 -2.03 -5.06 -4.94
CA TYR A 139 -3.41 -4.62 -5.03
C TYR A 139 -3.78 -4.34 -6.48
N ALA A 140 -4.73 -5.09 -7.02
CA ALA A 140 -5.15 -5.01 -8.42
C ALA A 140 -6.00 -3.76 -8.69
N LEU A 141 -5.52 -2.87 -9.55
CA LEU A 141 -6.28 -1.72 -10.08
C LEU A 141 -7.07 -2.08 -11.33
N SER A 142 -6.72 -3.18 -11.97
CA SER A 142 -7.41 -3.78 -13.12
C SER A 142 -7.22 -5.30 -13.07
N ASP A 143 -8.00 -6.02 -13.87
CA ASP A 143 -7.81 -7.46 -14.00
C ASP A 143 -6.43 -7.75 -14.61
N LEU A 144 -5.65 -8.58 -13.93
CA LEU A 144 -4.28 -8.90 -14.33
C LEU A 144 -3.91 -10.32 -13.97
N MET A 145 -2.89 -10.82 -14.66
CA MET A 145 -2.22 -12.07 -14.33
C MET A 145 -0.89 -11.77 -13.66
N VAL A 146 -0.64 -12.43 -12.54
CA VAL A 146 0.63 -12.41 -11.80
C VAL A 146 1.29 -13.77 -11.96
N THR A 147 2.55 -13.75 -12.40
CA THR A 147 3.40 -14.95 -12.50
C THR A 147 4.74 -14.67 -11.85
N GLY A 148 5.44 -15.70 -11.40
CA GLY A 148 6.76 -15.47 -10.81
C GLY A 148 7.49 -16.76 -10.47
N THR A 149 8.77 -16.64 -10.17
CA THR A 149 9.59 -17.77 -9.76
C THR A 149 9.10 -18.30 -8.42
N GLY A 150 8.65 -19.56 -8.39
CA GLY A 150 8.09 -20.14 -7.17
C GLY A 150 6.64 -19.74 -6.86
N LEU A 151 5.99 -18.95 -7.71
CA LEU A 151 4.58 -18.61 -7.64
C LEU A 151 3.78 -19.37 -8.72
N PRO A 152 2.56 -19.87 -8.40
CA PRO A 152 1.64 -20.30 -9.45
C PRO A 152 1.20 -19.07 -10.27
N SER A 153 0.75 -19.31 -11.51
CA SER A 153 0.08 -18.25 -12.26
C SER A 153 -1.26 -17.92 -11.59
N LEU A 154 -1.44 -16.66 -11.20
CA LEU A 154 -2.62 -16.19 -10.49
C LEU A 154 -3.32 -15.09 -11.30
N ASN A 155 -4.63 -15.24 -11.49
CA ASN A 155 -5.46 -14.17 -12.03
C ASN A 155 -6.04 -13.37 -10.87
N LEU A 156 -5.82 -12.07 -10.86
CA LEU A 156 -6.39 -11.12 -9.91
C LEU A 156 -7.46 -10.31 -10.62
N GLU A 157 -8.60 -10.20 -9.98
CA GLU A 157 -9.66 -9.28 -10.39
C GLU A 157 -9.43 -7.90 -9.77
N THR A 158 -9.93 -6.88 -10.42
CA THR A 158 -9.89 -5.50 -9.92
C THR A 158 -10.37 -5.41 -8.48
N GLY A 159 -9.55 -4.81 -7.62
CA GLY A 159 -9.85 -4.63 -6.20
C GLY A 159 -9.45 -5.80 -5.30
N GLN A 160 -8.89 -6.88 -5.82
CA GLN A 160 -8.31 -7.96 -5.01
C GLN A 160 -6.91 -7.60 -4.52
N LEU A 161 -6.53 -8.17 -3.38
CA LEU A 161 -5.21 -8.07 -2.77
C LEU A 161 -4.55 -9.45 -2.70
N LEU A 162 -3.41 -9.60 -3.36
CA LEU A 162 -2.52 -10.74 -3.21
C LEU A 162 -1.44 -10.40 -2.18
N ILE A 163 -1.24 -11.29 -1.22
CA ILE A 163 -0.17 -11.20 -0.23
C ILE A 163 0.77 -12.38 -0.46
N VAL A 164 2.06 -12.09 -0.56
CA VAL A 164 3.13 -13.07 -0.71
C VAL A 164 4.10 -12.91 0.44
N GLU A 165 4.22 -13.92 1.28
CA GLU A 165 5.13 -13.94 2.43
C GLU A 165 6.21 -14.99 2.18
N LYS A 166 7.49 -14.55 2.18
CA LYS A 166 8.66 -15.41 1.99
C LYS A 166 9.27 -15.81 3.33
N GLU A 167 9.77 -17.03 3.43
CA GLU A 167 10.66 -17.41 4.53
C GLU A 167 12.07 -16.84 4.33
N ALA A 168 12.77 -16.57 5.42
CA ALA A 168 14.07 -15.87 5.44
C ALA A 168 15.21 -16.50 4.60
N GLN A 169 15.01 -17.70 4.07
CA GLN A 169 16.01 -18.44 3.26
C GLN A 169 15.64 -18.51 1.77
N GLU A 170 14.53 -17.90 1.37
CA GLU A 170 14.10 -17.92 -0.04
C GLU A 170 14.80 -16.84 -0.85
N THR A 171 15.19 -17.19 -2.07
CA THR A 171 15.81 -16.29 -3.04
C THR A 171 14.85 -15.17 -3.46
N GLU A 172 15.41 -14.13 -4.06
CA GLU A 172 14.71 -13.04 -4.70
C GLU A 172 13.51 -13.53 -5.52
N LEU A 173 12.36 -12.93 -5.30
CA LEU A 173 11.14 -13.26 -6.02
C LEU A 173 11.02 -12.37 -7.26
N GLN A 174 11.11 -12.99 -8.43
CA GLN A 174 10.81 -12.30 -9.68
C GLN A 174 9.32 -12.43 -9.98
N ILE A 175 8.63 -11.31 -10.08
CA ILE A 175 7.19 -11.24 -10.36
C ILE A 175 6.99 -10.50 -11.68
N MET A 176 6.21 -11.09 -12.58
CA MET A 176 5.80 -10.46 -13.83
C MET A 176 4.30 -10.18 -13.80
N PHE A 177 3.92 -9.03 -14.28
CA PHE A 177 2.55 -8.54 -14.35
C PHE A 177 2.12 -8.41 -15.80
N SER A 178 0.95 -8.91 -16.13
CA SER A 178 0.40 -8.79 -17.50
C SER A 178 -1.12 -8.63 -17.47
N SER A 179 -1.65 -7.90 -18.45
CA SER A 179 -3.08 -7.73 -18.64
C SER A 179 -3.47 -8.05 -20.09
N ASN A 180 -4.62 -8.67 -20.26
CA ASN A 180 -5.23 -8.89 -21.59
C ASN A 180 -5.84 -7.61 -22.16
N GLN A 181 -5.97 -6.57 -21.35
CA GLN A 181 -6.48 -5.25 -21.75
C GLN A 181 -5.44 -4.19 -21.35
N PRO A 182 -4.40 -3.95 -22.15
CA PRO A 182 -3.38 -2.97 -21.82
C PRO A 182 -4.02 -1.57 -21.69
N LYS A 183 -3.92 -1.00 -20.50
CA LYS A 183 -4.34 0.38 -20.20
C LYS A 183 -3.10 1.25 -20.09
N CYS A 184 -3.24 2.53 -20.38
CA CYS A 184 -2.18 3.51 -20.13
C CYS A 184 -1.98 3.81 -18.62
N ALA A 185 -2.80 3.23 -17.75
CA ALA A 185 -2.73 3.37 -16.29
C ALA A 185 -2.00 2.17 -15.66
N PRO A 186 -1.42 2.30 -14.46
CA PRO A 186 -0.88 1.18 -13.71
C PRO A 186 -1.91 0.06 -13.52
N LEU A 187 -1.44 -1.19 -13.59
CA LEU A 187 -2.27 -2.38 -13.39
C LEU A 187 -2.50 -2.69 -11.92
N ALA A 188 -1.51 -2.37 -11.09
CA ALA A 188 -1.52 -2.69 -9.68
C ALA A 188 -0.69 -1.69 -8.87
N ILE A 189 -0.92 -1.67 -7.56
CA ILE A 189 0.02 -1.12 -6.58
C ILE A 189 0.71 -2.29 -5.90
N TRP A 190 2.04 -2.28 -5.96
CA TRP A 190 2.89 -3.15 -5.17
C TRP A 190 3.38 -2.41 -3.93
N ALA A 191 3.36 -3.09 -2.79
CA ALA A 191 3.97 -2.62 -1.55
C ALA A 191 4.77 -3.76 -0.93
N GLY A 192 5.95 -3.44 -0.41
CA GLY A 192 6.85 -4.42 0.19
C GLY A 192 7.28 -4.01 1.59
N LEU A 193 7.46 -5.00 2.46
CA LEU A 193 7.97 -4.85 3.82
C LEU A 193 9.13 -5.81 4.07
N THR A 194 10.22 -5.26 4.60
CA THR A 194 11.36 -6.03 5.11
C THR A 194 11.47 -5.84 6.61
N HIS A 195 11.62 -6.93 7.36
CA HIS A 195 11.82 -6.87 8.81
C HIS A 195 13.23 -6.34 9.12
N ILE A 196 13.32 -5.33 9.98
CA ILE A 196 14.59 -4.80 10.47
C ILE A 196 15.01 -5.62 11.69
N PRO A 197 16.18 -6.29 11.69
CA PRO A 197 16.65 -7.00 12.86
C PRO A 197 16.78 -6.04 14.05
N THR A 198 16.16 -6.34 15.16
CA THR A 198 16.41 -5.65 16.43
C THR A 198 17.84 -5.90 16.86
N LYS A 199 18.60 -4.81 17.09
CA LYS A 199 19.98 -4.89 17.60
C LYS A 199 20.00 -5.33 19.05
#